data_635267beef3293f9f30d7ef770576eb4
#
_entry.id   635267beef3293f9f30d7ef770576eb4
#
_cell.length_a   1.000
_cell.length_b   1.000
_cell.length_c   1.000
_cell.angle_alpha   90.00
_cell.angle_beta   90.00
_cell.angle_gamma   90.00
#
_symmetry.space_group_name_H-M   'P 1'
#
loop_
_entity.id
_entity.type
_entity.pdbx_description
1 polymer ?
#
loop_
_entity_poly.entity_id
_entity_poly.type
_entity_poly.pdbx_seq_one_letter_code
_entity_poly.pdbx_strand_id
1 'polypeptide(L)'
;MIKWGTTFGSHDGALAVFVDDELVFASDAERWSRKKNDPIIPDRLIEFAENKWGVPEIVYFYEDLNLKDERRKFAGQKPLDELFFKYPITYCNHHESHARYGYYTSPFIDCTVLVIDAIGEWNTMTQWKVKDGDFTLIEKWDYPKSLGLFYSAMTQAAGWKPNEEEYILMGASAVTQNYNIHDYQYIKSMWNNNKSFHQGIDLEGLTDEFEIAAIAQDIYEEEFQKIIDKIDDENLVFVGGCALNVSANRFLTKFNTYIPCNPGDGGSAIGCALDHKIEPNPYLGYEIAGEYPVTEIIKELKENHMVGVAKGRAEFGPRALGNRSLFADPSILDMKNKVNKVKGREKFRPFAPMILKEDVNTFFEKGISSPYMNTVRNATHQTQQLYPSIVHLDGTSRIQEVTEDPHRTLLEEWKKETGCPMLLNTSLNIKGEPIVNNEKDVKKFEIKTDVKVL
;
A
#
# COMPACT_ATOMS: atom_id res chain seq x y z
N MET A 1 -21.13 16.74 14.77
CA MET A 1 -21.05 17.02 13.30
C MET A 1 -20.56 15.76 12.60
N ILE A 2 -21.24 15.34 11.51
CA ILE A 2 -20.81 14.18 10.70
C ILE A 2 -20.14 14.71 9.42
N LYS A 3 -18.88 14.36 9.23
CA LYS A 3 -18.03 14.79 8.13
C LYS A 3 -17.50 13.57 7.39
N TRP A 4 -17.57 13.56 6.06
CA TRP A 4 -17.01 12.51 5.25
C TRP A 4 -15.85 13.02 4.41
N GLY A 5 -14.84 12.17 4.21
CA GLY A 5 -13.82 12.34 3.20
C GLY A 5 -13.91 11.22 2.17
N THR A 6 -13.71 11.54 0.89
CA THR A 6 -13.97 10.62 -0.21
C THR A 6 -12.92 10.70 -1.31
N THR A 7 -12.63 9.54 -1.90
CA THR A 7 -11.92 9.41 -3.19
C THR A 7 -12.76 8.57 -4.12
N PHE A 8 -12.95 8.97 -5.38
CA PHE A 8 -13.65 8.18 -6.40
C PHE A 8 -13.41 8.74 -7.80
N GLY A 9 -13.78 7.98 -8.84
CA GLY A 9 -13.80 8.45 -10.22
C GLY A 9 -12.52 8.22 -11.02
N SER A 10 -11.41 7.78 -10.39
CA SER A 10 -10.15 7.43 -11.09
C SER A 10 -9.82 5.96 -10.90
N HIS A 11 -9.36 5.60 -9.72
CA HIS A 11 -9.11 4.27 -9.18
C HIS A 11 -9.20 4.41 -7.65
N ASP A 12 -9.19 3.29 -6.93
CA ASP A 12 -9.12 3.23 -5.46
C ASP A 12 -10.13 4.13 -4.74
N GLY A 13 -11.42 3.99 -5.09
CA GLY A 13 -12.48 4.67 -4.36
C GLY A 13 -12.43 4.31 -2.86
N ALA A 14 -12.60 5.30 -1.98
CA ALA A 14 -12.59 5.13 -0.54
C ALA A 14 -13.51 6.13 0.17
N LEU A 15 -13.99 5.74 1.35
CA LEU A 15 -14.82 6.56 2.22
C LEU A 15 -14.23 6.57 3.63
N ALA A 16 -14.03 7.76 4.19
CA ALA A 16 -13.70 8.01 5.59
C ALA A 16 -14.85 8.74 6.28
N VAL A 17 -15.19 8.34 7.51
CA VAL A 17 -16.27 8.92 8.31
C VAL A 17 -15.69 9.49 9.59
N PHE A 18 -16.00 10.76 9.85
CA PHE A 18 -15.68 11.45 11.09
C PHE A 18 -16.98 11.83 11.82
N VAL A 19 -17.00 11.64 13.13
CA VAL A 19 -18.07 12.07 14.03
C VAL A 19 -17.44 12.94 15.11
N ASP A 20 -17.88 14.20 15.20
CA ASP A 20 -17.31 15.20 16.15
C ASP A 20 -15.77 15.25 16.08
N ASP A 21 -15.25 15.28 14.85
CA ASP A 21 -13.83 15.26 14.46
C ASP A 21 -13.06 13.96 14.78
N GLU A 22 -13.65 12.96 15.38
CA GLU A 22 -13.07 11.65 15.57
C GLU A 22 -13.21 10.80 14.30
N LEU A 23 -12.11 10.22 13.79
CA LEU A 23 -12.11 9.27 12.69
C LEU A 23 -12.66 7.92 13.17
N VAL A 24 -13.93 7.64 12.87
CA VAL A 24 -14.63 6.44 13.35
C VAL A 24 -14.63 5.28 12.36
N PHE A 25 -14.37 5.55 11.06
CA PHE A 25 -14.39 4.52 10.01
C PHE A 25 -13.64 4.97 8.77
N ALA A 26 -12.96 4.03 8.10
CA ALA A 26 -12.49 4.20 6.73
C ALA A 26 -12.45 2.85 6.00
N SER A 27 -12.81 2.83 4.73
CA SER A 27 -12.79 1.63 3.92
C SER A 27 -12.63 1.93 2.44
N ASP A 28 -11.82 1.09 1.76
CA ASP A 28 -11.71 1.10 0.31
C ASP A 28 -13.01 0.53 -0.32
N ALA A 29 -13.45 1.11 -1.43
CA ALA A 29 -14.66 0.72 -2.16
C ALA A 29 -14.59 -0.74 -2.65
N GLU A 30 -13.41 -1.20 -3.06
CA GLU A 30 -13.19 -2.58 -3.51
C GLU A 30 -13.61 -3.63 -2.48
N ARG A 31 -13.44 -3.34 -1.17
CA ARG A 31 -13.83 -4.23 -0.07
C ARG A 31 -15.34 -4.49 -0.08
N TRP A 32 -16.13 -3.55 -0.54
CA TRP A 32 -17.58 -3.59 -0.58
C TRP A 32 -18.12 -4.03 -1.93
N SER A 33 -17.59 -3.50 -3.03
CA SER A 33 -18.02 -3.87 -4.39
C SER A 33 -17.57 -5.27 -4.81
N ARG A 34 -16.50 -5.78 -4.19
CA ARG A 34 -15.78 -7.01 -4.58
C ARG A 34 -15.14 -6.92 -5.97
N LYS A 35 -14.89 -5.70 -6.43
CA LYS A 35 -14.23 -5.41 -7.69
C LYS A 35 -12.92 -4.70 -7.37
N LYS A 36 -11.81 -5.27 -7.84
CA LYS A 36 -10.46 -4.75 -7.57
C LYS A 36 -10.31 -3.33 -8.10
N ASN A 37 -9.69 -2.46 -7.30
CA ASN A 37 -9.43 -1.04 -7.63
C ASN A 37 -10.69 -0.30 -8.10
N ASP A 38 -11.85 -0.58 -7.48
CA ASP A 38 -13.13 0.01 -7.92
C ASP A 38 -13.11 1.54 -7.75
N PRO A 39 -13.26 2.30 -8.83
CA PRO A 39 -13.30 3.76 -8.77
C PRO A 39 -14.61 4.31 -8.19
N ILE A 40 -15.62 3.46 -7.96
CA ILE A 40 -16.97 3.89 -7.54
C ILE A 40 -17.19 3.47 -6.10
N ILE A 41 -17.63 4.41 -5.25
CA ILE A 41 -18.10 4.09 -3.90
C ILE A 41 -19.47 3.43 -4.03
N PRO A 42 -19.62 2.13 -3.69
CA PRO A 42 -20.89 1.43 -3.90
C PRO A 42 -21.93 1.86 -2.87
N ASP A 43 -23.21 1.91 -3.28
CA ASP A 43 -24.34 2.33 -2.44
C ASP A 43 -24.38 1.63 -1.09
N ARG A 44 -24.06 0.33 -1.04
CA ARG A 44 -24.00 -0.44 0.21
C ARG A 44 -22.95 0.05 1.22
N LEU A 45 -21.87 0.69 0.76
CA LEU A 45 -20.89 1.33 1.66
C LEU A 45 -21.48 2.64 2.20
N ILE A 46 -22.13 3.42 1.34
CA ILE A 46 -22.81 4.66 1.71
C ILE A 46 -23.94 4.34 2.72
N GLU A 47 -24.82 3.40 2.40
CA GLU A 47 -25.91 2.96 3.28
C GLU A 47 -25.40 2.44 4.64
N PHE A 48 -24.31 1.69 4.65
CA PHE A 48 -23.69 1.22 5.89
C PHE A 48 -23.25 2.39 6.77
N ALA A 49 -22.56 3.37 6.17
CA ALA A 49 -22.09 4.55 6.89
C ALA A 49 -23.24 5.40 7.43
N GLU A 50 -24.29 5.65 6.60
CA GLU A 50 -25.49 6.39 7.00
C GLU A 50 -26.26 5.71 8.14
N ASN A 51 -26.44 4.39 8.04
CA ASN A 51 -27.17 3.63 9.05
C ASN A 51 -26.44 3.58 10.40
N LYS A 52 -25.09 3.60 10.37
CA LYS A 52 -24.30 3.47 11.60
C LYS A 52 -24.01 4.80 12.27
N TRP A 53 -23.78 5.87 11.50
CA TRP A 53 -23.34 7.17 12.04
C TRP A 53 -24.26 8.33 11.65
N GLY A 54 -25.11 8.17 10.64
CA GLY A 54 -26.01 9.21 10.15
C GLY A 54 -25.53 9.83 8.83
N VAL A 55 -26.34 10.75 8.32
CA VAL A 55 -26.12 11.46 7.07
C VAL A 55 -25.04 12.53 7.25
N PRO A 56 -24.06 12.68 6.33
CA PRO A 56 -23.01 13.68 6.46
C PRO A 56 -23.57 15.11 6.32
N GLU A 57 -23.09 16.01 7.15
CA GLU A 57 -23.34 17.46 7.04
C GLU A 57 -22.42 18.10 5.99
N ILE A 58 -21.20 17.52 5.82
CA ILE A 58 -20.19 17.97 4.85
C ILE A 58 -19.46 16.76 4.26
N VAL A 59 -19.15 16.85 2.95
CA VAL A 59 -18.37 15.84 2.23
C VAL A 59 -17.19 16.50 1.54
N TYR A 60 -15.99 16.03 1.84
CA TYR A 60 -14.76 16.45 1.18
C TYR A 60 -14.38 15.45 0.10
N PHE A 61 -13.89 15.98 -1.01
CA PHE A 61 -13.35 15.20 -2.12
C PHE A 61 -11.87 15.55 -2.31
N TYR A 62 -11.05 14.56 -2.52
CA TYR A 62 -9.60 14.61 -2.41
C TYR A 62 -8.85 15.38 -3.52
N GLU A 63 -9.52 15.81 -4.60
CA GLU A 63 -8.90 16.51 -5.73
C GLU A 63 -9.82 17.60 -6.31
N ASP A 64 -9.23 18.62 -6.97
CA ASP A 64 -9.98 19.62 -7.72
C ASP A 64 -10.27 19.14 -9.15
N LEU A 65 -11.53 18.78 -9.42
CA LEU A 65 -11.97 18.25 -10.71
C LEU A 65 -11.83 19.26 -11.85
N ASN A 66 -11.87 20.57 -11.60
CA ASN A 66 -11.70 21.59 -12.64
C ASN A 66 -10.24 21.59 -13.11
N LEU A 67 -9.29 21.62 -12.17
CA LEU A 67 -7.86 21.57 -12.47
C LEU A 67 -7.48 20.24 -13.15
N LYS A 68 -8.06 19.14 -12.71
CA LYS A 68 -7.89 17.82 -13.34
C LYS A 68 -8.38 17.83 -14.79
N ASP A 69 -9.55 18.41 -15.07
CA ASP A 69 -10.10 18.47 -16.41
C ASP A 69 -9.28 19.40 -17.33
N GLU A 70 -8.79 20.52 -16.82
CA GLU A 70 -7.86 21.40 -17.52
C GLU A 70 -6.59 20.65 -17.95
N ARG A 71 -5.97 19.91 -17.04
CA ARG A 71 -4.79 19.09 -17.34
C ARG A 71 -5.11 18.01 -18.38
N ARG A 72 -6.26 17.32 -18.28
CA ARG A 72 -6.70 16.31 -19.25
C ARG A 72 -6.85 16.90 -20.66
N LYS A 73 -7.46 18.07 -20.79
CA LYS A 73 -7.57 18.82 -22.04
C LYS A 73 -6.19 19.19 -22.61
N PHE A 74 -5.29 19.68 -21.76
CA PHE A 74 -3.91 19.99 -22.15
C PHE A 74 -3.17 18.75 -22.69
N ALA A 75 -3.35 17.59 -22.06
CA ALA A 75 -2.78 16.32 -22.47
C ALA A 75 -3.48 15.68 -23.69
N GLY A 76 -4.45 16.34 -24.31
CA GLY A 76 -5.22 15.81 -25.44
C GLY A 76 -6.15 14.65 -25.07
N GLN A 77 -6.50 14.53 -23.79
CA GLN A 77 -7.41 13.48 -23.29
C GLN A 77 -8.87 13.94 -23.36
N LYS A 78 -9.79 12.98 -23.28
CA LYS A 78 -11.22 13.28 -23.17
C LYS A 78 -11.49 14.03 -21.86
N PRO A 79 -12.44 14.96 -21.84
CA PRO A 79 -12.95 15.56 -20.61
C PRO A 79 -13.35 14.51 -19.58
N LEU A 80 -13.41 14.88 -18.32
CA LEU A 80 -13.98 14.02 -17.29
C LEU A 80 -15.47 13.77 -17.60
N ASP A 81 -15.89 12.52 -17.43
CA ASP A 81 -17.31 12.22 -17.36
C ASP A 81 -17.88 12.92 -16.11
N GLU A 82 -19.17 13.28 -16.16
CA GLU A 82 -19.85 13.87 -15.02
C GLU A 82 -19.81 12.87 -13.84
N LEU A 83 -19.11 13.25 -12.77
CA LEU A 83 -19.04 12.44 -11.56
C LEU A 83 -20.26 12.72 -10.69
N PHE A 84 -21.01 11.69 -10.40
CA PHE A 84 -22.17 11.77 -9.51
C PHE A 84 -21.83 11.20 -8.14
N PHE A 85 -22.10 11.97 -7.10
CA PHE A 85 -22.11 11.51 -5.72
C PHE A 85 -23.40 11.97 -5.05
N LYS A 86 -23.93 11.16 -4.14
CA LYS A 86 -25.22 11.39 -3.48
C LYS A 86 -25.33 12.75 -2.76
N TYR A 87 -24.19 13.25 -2.26
CA TYR A 87 -24.12 14.51 -1.52
C TYR A 87 -23.26 15.54 -2.24
N PRO A 88 -23.53 16.85 -2.03
CA PRO A 88 -22.65 17.91 -2.51
C PRO A 88 -21.25 17.77 -1.93
N ILE A 89 -20.21 17.94 -2.76
CA ILE A 89 -18.82 17.80 -2.40
C ILE A 89 -18.10 19.14 -2.37
N THR A 90 -17.15 19.27 -1.42
CA THR A 90 -16.18 20.35 -1.32
C THR A 90 -14.82 19.80 -1.74
N TYR A 91 -14.14 20.45 -2.68
CA TYR A 91 -12.86 20.00 -3.21
C TYR A 91 -11.70 20.35 -2.29
N CYS A 92 -10.74 19.44 -2.20
CA CYS A 92 -9.39 19.62 -1.70
C CYS A 92 -8.40 19.59 -2.89
N ASN A 93 -7.14 19.91 -2.64
CA ASN A 93 -6.06 19.62 -3.58
C ASN A 93 -5.55 18.19 -3.36
N HIS A 94 -5.27 17.45 -4.44
CA HIS A 94 -4.87 16.05 -4.39
C HIS A 94 -3.59 15.83 -3.55
N HIS A 95 -2.49 16.51 -3.90
CA HIS A 95 -1.23 16.35 -3.18
C HIS A 95 -1.29 16.88 -1.74
N GLU A 96 -2.11 17.90 -1.49
CA GLU A 96 -2.37 18.38 -0.13
C GLU A 96 -3.14 17.33 0.69
N SER A 97 -4.11 16.65 0.10
CA SER A 97 -4.84 15.56 0.76
C SER A 97 -3.90 14.43 1.21
N HIS A 98 -2.98 14.01 0.35
CA HIS A 98 -1.93 13.07 0.73
C HIS A 98 -1.04 13.60 1.86
N ALA A 99 -0.57 14.86 1.73
CA ALA A 99 0.32 15.46 2.70
C ALA A 99 -0.33 15.58 4.08
N ARG A 100 -1.60 16.01 4.14
CA ARG A 100 -2.38 16.10 5.38
C ARG A 100 -2.58 14.73 6.01
N TYR A 101 -2.94 13.70 5.24
CA TYR A 101 -3.06 12.34 5.76
C TYR A 101 -1.76 11.87 6.39
N GLY A 102 -0.65 11.97 5.65
CA GLY A 102 0.64 11.56 6.15
C GLY A 102 1.08 12.31 7.40
N TYR A 103 0.98 13.64 7.38
CA TYR A 103 1.40 14.47 8.51
C TYR A 103 0.53 14.24 9.75
N TYR A 104 -0.79 14.34 9.62
CA TYR A 104 -1.69 14.30 10.80
C TYR A 104 -1.77 12.91 11.44
N THR A 105 -1.39 11.85 10.73
CA THR A 105 -1.24 10.50 11.32
C THR A 105 0.20 10.19 11.76
N SER A 106 1.17 11.05 11.48
CA SER A 106 2.56 10.85 11.89
C SER A 106 2.82 11.30 13.33
N PRO A 107 3.88 10.79 13.98
CA PRO A 107 4.27 11.24 15.32
C PRO A 107 5.03 12.59 15.33
N PHE A 108 5.31 13.17 14.15
CA PHE A 108 6.17 14.35 14.04
C PHE A 108 5.40 15.66 14.18
N ILE A 109 5.94 16.63 14.93
CA ILE A 109 5.47 18.02 14.98
C ILE A 109 6.06 18.78 13.80
N ASP A 110 7.39 18.69 13.63
CA ASP A 110 8.14 19.28 12.53
C ASP A 110 8.70 18.17 11.64
N CYS A 111 8.50 18.27 10.33
CA CYS A 111 8.98 17.28 9.37
C CYS A 111 8.97 17.83 7.93
N THR A 112 9.65 17.11 7.04
CA THR A 112 9.36 17.18 5.61
C THR A 112 8.31 16.15 5.26
N VAL A 113 7.28 16.56 4.48
CA VAL A 113 6.33 15.65 3.84
C VAL A 113 6.65 15.58 2.35
N LEU A 114 6.99 14.39 1.88
CA LEU A 114 7.22 14.08 0.47
C LEU A 114 6.01 13.33 -0.08
N VAL A 115 5.39 13.87 -1.12
CA VAL A 115 4.32 13.23 -1.88
C VAL A 115 4.87 12.89 -3.25
N ILE A 116 4.88 11.61 -3.64
CA ILE A 116 5.19 11.19 -5.00
C ILE A 116 4.07 10.29 -5.49
N ASP A 117 3.42 10.72 -6.56
CA ASP A 117 2.28 9.99 -7.13
C ASP A 117 2.38 9.89 -8.66
N ALA A 118 1.43 9.18 -9.28
CA ALA A 118 1.33 9.14 -10.72
C ALA A 118 0.99 10.52 -11.27
N ILE A 119 -0.13 11.08 -10.85
CA ILE A 119 -0.56 12.44 -11.17
C ILE A 119 -1.81 12.84 -10.39
N GLY A 120 -1.73 13.95 -9.64
CA GLY A 120 -2.87 14.62 -9.02
C GLY A 120 -3.03 16.03 -9.60
N GLU A 121 -4.17 16.35 -10.17
CA GLU A 121 -4.38 17.55 -11.02
C GLU A 121 -3.22 17.76 -12.00
N TRP A 122 -2.25 18.60 -11.65
CA TRP A 122 -1.02 18.86 -12.42
C TRP A 122 0.23 18.26 -11.76
N ASN A 123 0.21 18.09 -10.43
CA ASN A 123 1.38 17.69 -9.67
C ASN A 123 1.64 16.18 -9.77
N THR A 124 2.91 15.81 -9.77
CA THR A 124 3.39 14.43 -9.76
C THR A 124 4.34 14.17 -8.59
N MET A 125 4.94 15.22 -8.04
CA MET A 125 5.70 15.25 -6.80
C MET A 125 5.53 16.59 -6.12
N THR A 126 5.36 16.58 -4.79
CA THR A 126 5.43 17.80 -3.97
C THR A 126 6.21 17.50 -2.71
N GLN A 127 7.02 18.48 -2.30
CA GLN A 127 7.75 18.46 -1.03
C GLN A 127 7.28 19.63 -0.18
N TRP A 128 6.83 19.31 1.03
CA TRP A 128 6.33 20.28 1.99
C TRP A 128 7.22 20.32 3.22
N LYS A 129 7.53 21.49 3.72
CA LYS A 129 8.04 21.69 5.07
C LYS A 129 6.84 21.95 5.97
N VAL A 130 6.70 21.14 7.02
CA VAL A 130 5.63 21.33 8.01
C VAL A 130 6.26 21.68 9.34
N LYS A 131 5.74 22.77 9.94
CA LYS A 131 6.12 23.24 11.28
C LYS A 131 4.87 23.53 12.07
N ASP A 132 4.68 22.81 13.16
CA ASP A 132 3.52 22.94 14.06
C ASP A 132 2.17 23.03 13.30
N GLY A 133 2.00 22.18 12.29
CA GLY A 133 0.79 22.13 11.47
C GLY A 133 0.74 23.10 10.28
N ASP A 134 1.69 24.02 10.16
CA ASP A 134 1.77 24.95 9.03
C ASP A 134 2.54 24.33 7.85
N PHE A 135 1.85 24.14 6.72
CA PHE A 135 2.40 23.56 5.51
C PHE A 135 2.99 24.62 4.58
N THR A 136 4.27 24.50 4.23
CA THR A 136 4.94 25.34 3.24
C THR A 136 5.45 24.47 2.10
N LEU A 137 4.97 24.70 0.87
CA LEU A 137 5.44 24.01 -0.33
C LEU A 137 6.86 24.47 -0.66
N ILE A 138 7.81 23.52 -0.76
CA ILE A 138 9.23 23.79 -1.01
C ILE A 138 9.61 23.48 -2.46
N GLU A 139 9.21 22.32 -2.99
CA GLU A 139 9.50 21.87 -4.35
C GLU A 139 8.29 21.15 -4.92
N LYS A 140 8.10 21.22 -6.23
CA LYS A 140 7.12 20.40 -6.94
C LYS A 140 7.60 20.01 -8.33
N TRP A 141 7.12 18.88 -8.79
CA TRP A 141 7.16 18.48 -10.19
C TRP A 141 5.74 18.44 -10.74
N ASP A 142 5.61 18.90 -11.97
CA ASP A 142 4.36 18.86 -12.69
C ASP A 142 4.45 17.89 -13.89
N TYR A 143 3.31 17.41 -14.34
CA TYR A 143 3.17 16.66 -15.58
C TYR A 143 3.88 17.43 -16.74
N PRO A 144 4.64 16.75 -17.65
CA PRO A 144 4.67 15.29 -17.86
C PRO A 144 5.72 14.51 -17.03
N LYS A 145 6.58 15.15 -16.25
CA LYS A 145 7.59 14.49 -15.44
C LYS A 145 6.93 13.74 -14.26
N SER A 146 6.96 12.41 -14.25
CA SER A 146 6.31 11.61 -13.21
C SER A 146 6.97 10.24 -13.04
N LEU A 147 7.42 9.94 -11.81
CA LEU A 147 7.94 8.61 -11.45
C LEU A 147 6.82 7.57 -11.42
N GLY A 148 5.62 7.92 -10.95
CA GLY A 148 4.50 7.00 -10.91
C GLY A 148 4.03 6.62 -12.32
N LEU A 149 3.84 7.60 -13.22
CA LEU A 149 3.49 7.31 -14.63
C LEU A 149 4.58 6.53 -15.36
N PHE A 150 5.86 6.82 -15.09
CA PHE A 150 6.97 6.03 -15.61
C PHE A 150 6.83 4.56 -15.19
N TYR A 151 6.63 4.31 -13.88
CA TYR A 151 6.55 2.96 -13.34
C TYR A 151 5.32 2.20 -13.88
N SER A 152 4.16 2.87 -14.01
CA SER A 152 2.95 2.31 -14.63
C SER A 152 3.15 2.00 -16.12
N ALA A 153 3.85 2.86 -16.87
CA ALA A 153 4.16 2.59 -18.27
C ALA A 153 5.09 1.38 -18.46
N MET A 154 6.08 1.22 -17.57
CA MET A 154 6.95 0.04 -17.55
C MET A 154 6.18 -1.22 -17.14
N THR A 155 5.21 -1.12 -16.22
CA THR A 155 4.29 -2.20 -15.86
C THR A 155 3.50 -2.67 -17.07
N GLN A 156 2.97 -1.74 -17.86
CA GLN A 156 2.27 -2.05 -19.10
C GLN A 156 3.19 -2.68 -20.15
N ALA A 157 4.40 -2.17 -20.33
CA ALA A 157 5.38 -2.71 -21.29
C ALA A 157 5.81 -4.14 -20.94
N ALA A 158 5.88 -4.47 -19.64
CA ALA A 158 6.14 -5.83 -19.16
C ALA A 158 4.92 -6.78 -19.27
N GLY A 159 3.78 -6.30 -19.81
CA GLY A 159 2.58 -7.11 -20.03
C GLY A 159 1.62 -7.20 -18.86
N TRP A 160 1.83 -6.42 -17.80
CA TRP A 160 0.93 -6.31 -16.66
C TRP A 160 0.02 -5.08 -16.74
N LYS A 161 -0.98 -5.02 -15.87
CA LYS A 161 -2.03 -4.00 -15.91
C LYS A 161 -1.56 -2.72 -15.22
N PRO A 162 -1.41 -1.59 -15.95
CA PRO A 162 -0.99 -0.33 -15.35
C PRO A 162 -2.05 0.18 -14.37
N ASN A 163 -1.63 0.88 -13.32
CA ASN A 163 -2.40 1.37 -12.18
C ASN A 163 -3.06 0.28 -11.30
N GLU A 164 -2.68 -1.01 -11.50
CA GLU A 164 -3.20 -2.12 -10.70
C GLU A 164 -2.12 -3.14 -10.31
N GLU A 165 -1.12 -3.39 -11.17
CA GLU A 165 -0.18 -4.50 -11.03
C GLU A 165 1.30 -4.05 -10.90
N GLU A 166 1.58 -2.80 -10.57
CA GLU A 166 2.92 -2.27 -10.30
C GLU A 166 3.66 -3.08 -9.23
N TYR A 167 2.93 -3.63 -8.27
CA TYR A 167 3.49 -4.52 -7.26
C TYR A 167 4.00 -5.85 -7.83
N ILE A 168 3.52 -6.28 -9.02
CA ILE A 168 4.05 -7.45 -9.72
C ILE A 168 5.36 -7.08 -10.40
N LEU A 169 5.42 -5.93 -11.09
CA LEU A 169 6.65 -5.39 -11.66
C LEU A 169 7.75 -5.28 -10.59
N MET A 170 7.44 -4.68 -9.44
CA MET A 170 8.36 -4.56 -8.31
C MET A 170 8.86 -5.93 -7.81
N GLY A 171 7.97 -6.93 -7.72
CA GLY A 171 8.36 -8.28 -7.35
C GLY A 171 9.19 -9.01 -8.43
N ALA A 172 8.93 -8.73 -9.70
CA ALA A 172 9.63 -9.30 -10.84
C ALA A 172 11.06 -8.76 -10.99
N SER A 173 11.31 -7.51 -10.57
CA SER A 173 12.64 -6.89 -10.66
C SER A 173 13.74 -7.64 -9.92
N ALA A 174 13.38 -8.46 -8.93
CA ALA A 174 14.34 -9.30 -8.19
C ALA A 174 14.65 -10.64 -8.87
N VAL A 175 13.98 -10.98 -9.98
CA VAL A 175 14.20 -12.27 -10.70
C VAL A 175 15.52 -12.25 -11.47
N THR A 176 15.88 -11.11 -12.02
CA THR A 176 17.17 -10.91 -12.70
C THR A 176 17.79 -9.57 -12.29
N GLN A 177 19.12 -9.54 -12.23
CA GLN A 177 19.90 -8.31 -12.11
C GLN A 177 20.73 -8.07 -13.40
N ASN A 178 20.58 -8.94 -14.40
CA ASN A 178 21.29 -8.86 -15.65
C ASN A 178 20.34 -8.34 -16.74
N TYR A 179 20.64 -7.18 -17.27
CA TYR A 179 19.94 -6.60 -18.42
C TYR A 179 20.94 -5.91 -19.35
N ASN A 180 20.51 -5.67 -20.58
CA ASN A 180 21.33 -5.00 -21.56
C ASN A 180 21.50 -3.52 -21.21
N ILE A 181 22.74 -3.05 -21.08
CA ILE A 181 23.02 -1.65 -20.73
C ILE A 181 22.50 -0.66 -21.79
N HIS A 182 22.38 -1.06 -23.06
CA HIS A 182 21.83 -0.19 -24.10
C HIS A 182 20.33 0.02 -23.90
N ASP A 183 19.58 -1.00 -23.46
CA ASP A 183 18.16 -0.88 -23.16
C ASP A 183 17.93 0.01 -21.93
N TYR A 184 18.75 -0.15 -20.90
CA TYR A 184 18.76 0.78 -19.78
C TYR A 184 19.00 2.23 -20.22
N GLN A 185 20.06 2.47 -21.02
CA GLN A 185 20.38 3.82 -21.51
C GLN A 185 19.27 4.41 -22.39
N TYR A 186 18.63 3.58 -23.21
CA TYR A 186 17.51 3.99 -24.06
C TYR A 186 16.31 4.44 -23.19
N ILE A 187 15.87 3.61 -22.25
CA ILE A 187 14.75 3.94 -21.36
C ILE A 187 15.09 5.15 -20.48
N LYS A 188 16.32 5.20 -19.94
CA LYS A 188 16.80 6.33 -19.16
C LYS A 188 16.81 7.65 -19.96
N SER A 189 17.14 7.59 -21.26
CA SER A 189 17.09 8.75 -22.14
C SER A 189 15.66 9.30 -22.30
N MET A 190 14.66 8.44 -22.35
CA MET A 190 13.26 8.87 -22.41
C MET A 190 12.86 9.62 -21.12
N TRP A 191 13.28 9.10 -19.97
CA TRP A 191 13.10 9.80 -18.69
C TRP A 191 13.76 11.17 -18.68
N ASN A 192 15.03 11.25 -19.08
CA ASN A 192 15.81 12.49 -19.08
C ASN A 192 15.23 13.54 -20.05
N ASN A 193 14.59 13.11 -21.13
CA ASN A 193 13.94 13.98 -22.11
C ASN A 193 12.49 14.33 -21.72
N ASN A 194 12.06 14.06 -20.48
CA ASN A 194 10.70 14.33 -19.99
C ASN A 194 9.59 13.74 -20.89
N LYS A 195 9.79 12.52 -21.42
CA LYS A 195 8.74 11.84 -22.19
C LYS A 195 7.48 11.72 -21.33
N SER A 196 6.32 11.97 -21.92
CA SER A 196 5.05 11.67 -21.26
C SER A 196 4.83 10.14 -21.27
N PHE A 197 4.71 9.55 -20.08
CA PHE A 197 4.46 8.12 -19.91
C PHE A 197 2.97 7.79 -19.74
N HIS A 198 2.10 8.77 -19.81
CA HIS A 198 0.67 8.58 -19.54
C HIS A 198 -0.04 7.62 -20.51
N GLN A 199 0.45 7.48 -21.74
CA GLN A 199 -0.10 6.58 -22.75
C GLN A 199 0.68 5.28 -22.88
N GLY A 200 1.55 4.96 -21.91
CA GLY A 200 2.45 3.84 -21.98
C GLY A 200 3.71 4.12 -22.81
N ILE A 201 4.46 3.06 -23.10
CA ILE A 201 5.75 3.13 -23.78
C ILE A 201 5.89 1.93 -24.73
N ASP A 202 6.49 2.16 -25.90
CA ASP A 202 6.96 1.09 -26.79
C ASP A 202 8.47 0.93 -26.60
N LEU A 203 8.92 -0.28 -26.30
CA LEU A 203 10.31 -0.63 -26.01
C LEU A 203 11.05 -1.29 -27.19
N GLU A 204 10.58 -1.11 -28.42
CA GLU A 204 11.28 -1.47 -29.67
C GLU A 204 12.05 -2.82 -29.64
N GLY A 205 11.36 -3.90 -29.26
CA GLY A 205 11.93 -5.25 -29.26
C GLY A 205 12.42 -5.80 -27.93
N LEU A 206 12.45 -5.01 -26.86
CA LEU A 206 12.62 -5.52 -25.51
C LEU A 206 11.29 -6.13 -25.02
N THR A 207 11.25 -7.44 -24.83
CA THR A 207 10.02 -8.20 -24.51
C THR A 207 10.14 -9.08 -23.27
N ASP A 208 11.33 -9.20 -22.66
CA ASP A 208 11.52 -9.95 -21.43
C ASP A 208 10.98 -9.14 -20.24
N GLU A 209 9.90 -9.62 -19.62
CA GLU A 209 9.23 -8.94 -18.51
C GLU A 209 10.11 -8.75 -17.29
N PHE A 210 11.06 -9.64 -17.04
CA PHE A 210 11.96 -9.55 -15.88
C PHE A 210 13.08 -8.53 -16.13
N GLU A 211 13.59 -8.46 -17.35
CA GLU A 211 14.58 -7.45 -17.76
C GLU A 211 13.95 -6.05 -17.72
N ILE A 212 12.73 -5.89 -18.25
CA ILE A 212 11.95 -4.65 -18.17
C ILE A 212 11.75 -4.23 -16.71
N ALA A 213 11.39 -5.17 -15.84
CA ALA A 213 11.17 -4.92 -14.42
C ALA A 213 12.45 -4.49 -13.70
N ALA A 214 13.58 -5.13 -13.97
CA ALA A 214 14.87 -4.77 -13.39
C ALA A 214 15.29 -3.35 -13.81
N ILE A 215 15.24 -3.02 -15.09
CA ILE A 215 15.54 -1.68 -15.60
C ILE A 215 14.61 -0.63 -15.01
N ALA A 216 13.31 -0.91 -14.92
CA ALA A 216 12.34 0.00 -14.34
C ALA A 216 12.63 0.33 -12.88
N GLN A 217 12.96 -0.71 -12.08
CA GLN A 217 13.27 -0.54 -10.66
C GLN A 217 14.57 0.24 -10.47
N ASP A 218 15.62 -0.05 -11.23
CA ASP A 218 16.91 0.63 -11.12
C ASP A 218 16.80 2.12 -11.48
N ILE A 219 16.08 2.46 -12.56
CA ILE A 219 15.82 3.86 -12.93
C ILE A 219 15.00 4.57 -11.85
N TYR A 220 13.95 3.91 -11.34
CA TYR A 220 13.12 4.46 -10.27
C TYR A 220 13.95 4.74 -9.01
N GLU A 221 14.75 3.78 -8.57
CA GLU A 221 15.59 3.90 -7.37
C GLU A 221 16.65 4.99 -7.52
N GLU A 222 17.29 5.10 -8.69
CA GLU A 222 18.24 6.18 -8.97
C GLU A 222 17.58 7.57 -8.89
N GLU A 223 16.40 7.75 -9.48
CA GLU A 223 15.70 9.03 -9.45
C GLU A 223 15.11 9.34 -8.07
N PHE A 224 14.59 8.34 -7.38
CA PHE A 224 14.14 8.47 -6.01
C PHE A 224 15.28 8.90 -5.07
N GLN A 225 16.46 8.29 -5.23
CA GLN A 225 17.65 8.68 -4.44
C GLN A 225 18.02 10.15 -4.66
N LYS A 226 17.95 10.65 -5.91
CA LYS A 226 18.23 12.08 -6.22
C LYS A 226 17.22 13.03 -5.55
N ILE A 227 15.97 12.58 -5.36
CA ILE A 227 14.96 13.37 -4.65
C ILE A 227 15.29 13.41 -3.17
N ILE A 228 15.45 12.25 -2.54
CA ILE A 228 15.64 12.17 -1.09
C ILE A 228 16.99 12.76 -0.65
N ASP A 229 18.03 12.74 -1.49
CA ASP A 229 19.33 13.33 -1.18
C ASP A 229 19.29 14.86 -0.99
N LYS A 230 18.31 15.52 -1.58
CA LYS A 230 18.09 16.97 -1.42
C LYS A 230 17.35 17.33 -0.12
N ILE A 231 16.76 16.36 0.56
CA ILE A 231 16.00 16.62 1.78
C ILE A 231 16.99 16.77 2.94
N ASP A 232 17.01 17.98 3.50
CA ASP A 232 17.80 18.35 4.67
C ASP A 232 16.88 18.43 5.89
N ASP A 233 16.37 17.28 6.33
CA ASP A 233 15.51 17.16 7.50
C ASP A 233 15.75 15.80 8.17
N GLU A 234 15.56 15.72 9.48
CA GLU A 234 15.68 14.47 10.22
C GLU A 234 14.41 13.62 10.13
N ASN A 235 13.22 14.26 10.10
CA ASN A 235 11.94 13.61 10.09
C ASN A 235 11.33 13.67 8.69
N LEU A 236 10.97 12.52 8.13
CA LEU A 236 10.36 12.39 6.83
C LEU A 236 9.03 11.64 6.90
N VAL A 237 7.98 12.25 6.37
CA VAL A 237 6.71 11.60 6.04
C VAL A 237 6.69 11.35 4.53
N PHE A 238 6.45 10.10 4.10
CA PHE A 238 6.39 9.75 2.69
C PHE A 238 5.02 9.15 2.32
N VAL A 239 4.35 9.77 1.34
CA VAL A 239 2.99 9.44 0.88
C VAL A 239 2.85 9.55 -0.64
N GLY A 240 1.68 9.22 -1.18
CA GLY A 240 1.40 9.07 -2.60
C GLY A 240 1.57 7.61 -3.03
N GLY A 241 1.08 7.24 -4.21
CA GLY A 241 1.12 5.88 -4.73
C GLY A 241 2.54 5.29 -4.80
N CYS A 242 3.55 6.13 -5.04
CA CYS A 242 4.96 5.72 -5.08
C CYS A 242 5.51 5.28 -3.71
N ALA A 243 4.90 5.65 -2.59
CA ALA A 243 5.27 5.15 -1.27
C ALA A 243 4.95 3.64 -1.07
N LEU A 244 4.23 3.04 -2.01
CA LEU A 244 4.01 1.58 -2.09
C LEU A 244 5.18 0.82 -2.71
N ASN A 245 6.20 1.50 -3.28
CA ASN A 245 7.43 0.86 -3.74
C ASN A 245 8.34 0.55 -2.53
N VAL A 246 8.03 -0.58 -1.87
CA VAL A 246 8.72 -1.00 -0.65
C VAL A 246 10.21 -1.31 -0.86
N SER A 247 10.61 -1.65 -2.10
CA SER A 247 12.00 -1.87 -2.47
C SER A 247 12.80 -0.57 -2.40
N ALA A 248 12.29 0.51 -2.98
CA ALA A 248 12.95 1.82 -2.93
C ALA A 248 12.90 2.44 -1.52
N ASN A 249 11.87 2.15 -0.72
CA ASN A 249 11.75 2.69 0.63
C ASN A 249 12.91 2.27 1.57
N ARG A 250 13.66 1.21 1.21
CA ARG A 250 14.88 0.83 1.96
C ARG A 250 15.96 1.92 2.01
N PHE A 251 15.94 2.88 1.08
CA PHE A 251 16.91 4.00 1.05
C PHE A 251 16.60 5.13 2.04
N LEU A 252 15.45 5.10 2.69
CA LEU A 252 15.02 6.14 3.63
C LEU A 252 15.70 6.06 5.02
N THR A 253 16.73 5.24 5.18
CA THR A 253 17.39 4.96 6.47
C THR A 253 18.10 6.15 7.12
N LYS A 254 18.35 7.24 6.37
CA LYS A 254 18.92 8.46 6.94
C LYS A 254 17.91 9.32 7.71
N PHE A 255 16.61 9.00 7.60
CA PHE A 255 15.54 9.74 8.22
C PHE A 255 14.84 8.95 9.32
N ASN A 256 14.24 9.64 10.28
CA ASN A 256 13.13 9.11 11.04
C ASN A 256 11.91 9.09 10.10
N THR A 257 11.61 7.94 9.53
CA THR A 257 10.62 7.84 8.45
C THR A 257 9.27 7.37 8.97
N TYR A 258 8.20 8.02 8.51
CA TYR A 258 6.83 7.56 8.66
C TYR A 258 6.15 7.41 7.29
N ILE A 259 5.57 6.23 7.05
CA ILE A 259 4.73 5.93 5.89
C ILE A 259 3.42 5.35 6.44
N PRO A 260 2.25 5.98 6.20
CA PRO A 260 0.99 5.51 6.74
C PRO A 260 0.53 4.17 6.13
N CYS A 261 -0.50 3.56 6.71
CA CYS A 261 -0.97 2.22 6.29
C CYS A 261 -1.59 2.20 4.88
N ASN A 262 -2.16 3.32 4.42
CA ASN A 262 -2.72 3.49 3.08
C ASN A 262 -2.15 4.76 2.41
N PRO A 263 -0.88 4.75 1.97
CA PRO A 263 -0.21 5.97 1.50
C PRO A 263 -0.70 6.46 0.13
N GLY A 264 -1.39 5.63 -0.65
CA GLY A 264 -1.98 5.98 -1.96
C GLY A 264 -3.30 6.75 -1.85
N ASP A 265 -4.00 6.88 -2.97
CA ASP A 265 -5.23 7.68 -3.10
C ASP A 265 -6.31 7.33 -2.06
N GLY A 266 -6.48 6.04 -1.72
CA GLY A 266 -7.43 5.63 -0.70
C GLY A 266 -7.24 6.35 0.64
N GLY A 267 -5.98 6.59 1.06
CA GLY A 267 -5.66 7.34 2.27
C GLY A 267 -6.04 8.81 2.21
N SER A 268 -6.06 9.39 1.01
CA SER A 268 -6.49 10.77 0.79
C SER A 268 -7.95 11.03 1.14
N ALA A 269 -8.77 9.97 1.23
CA ALA A 269 -10.13 10.09 1.79
C ALA A 269 -10.10 10.54 3.26
N ILE A 270 -9.09 10.13 4.04
CA ILE A 270 -8.89 10.67 5.39
C ILE A 270 -8.30 12.09 5.29
N GLY A 271 -7.27 12.28 4.47
CA GLY A 271 -6.49 13.52 4.42
C GLY A 271 -7.28 14.74 3.98
N CYS A 272 -8.21 14.60 3.03
CA CYS A 272 -9.04 15.72 2.57
C CYS A 272 -9.99 16.28 3.64
N ALA A 273 -10.31 15.49 4.66
CA ALA A 273 -11.21 15.88 5.75
C ALA A 273 -10.50 16.06 7.11
N LEU A 274 -9.20 15.75 7.21
CA LEU A 274 -8.42 15.77 8.45
C LEU A 274 -7.61 17.08 8.57
N ASP A 275 -7.70 17.76 9.70
CA ASP A 275 -7.06 19.05 9.98
C ASP A 275 -6.34 19.11 11.34
N HIS A 276 -6.24 18.00 12.03
CA HIS A 276 -5.58 17.88 13.35
C HIS A 276 -4.90 16.52 13.49
N LYS A 277 -4.00 16.40 14.47
CA LYS A 277 -3.30 15.15 14.78
C LYS A 277 -4.25 14.10 15.33
N ILE A 278 -4.11 12.88 14.84
CA ILE A 278 -4.80 11.68 15.36
C ILE A 278 -3.79 10.55 15.54
N GLU A 279 -4.08 9.61 16.42
CA GLU A 279 -3.29 8.39 16.54
C GLU A 279 -3.43 7.51 15.30
N PRO A 280 -2.32 7.00 14.75
CA PRO A 280 -2.36 6.14 13.58
C PRO A 280 -3.04 4.80 13.89
N ASN A 281 -4.11 4.49 13.17
CA ASN A 281 -4.85 3.25 13.33
C ASN A 281 -5.12 2.63 11.95
N PRO A 282 -4.59 1.44 11.63
CA PRO A 282 -4.87 0.77 10.37
C PRO A 282 -6.22 0.01 10.37
N TYR A 283 -6.84 -0.23 11.53
CA TYR A 283 -8.04 -1.05 11.69
C TYR A 283 -9.30 -0.19 11.73
N LEU A 284 -9.69 0.34 10.56
CA LEU A 284 -10.78 1.31 10.42
C LEU A 284 -12.01 0.74 9.67
N GLY A 285 -11.89 -0.44 9.04
CA GLY A 285 -12.89 -1.01 8.15
C GLY A 285 -14.04 -1.74 8.86
N TYR A 286 -14.71 -2.61 8.10
CA TYR A 286 -15.82 -3.45 8.56
C TYR A 286 -15.38 -4.39 9.68
N GLU A 287 -16.21 -4.51 10.72
CA GLU A 287 -15.93 -5.33 11.89
C GLU A 287 -16.59 -6.72 11.79
N ILE A 288 -15.79 -7.76 11.95
CA ILE A 288 -16.27 -9.11 12.23
C ILE A 288 -16.13 -9.33 13.74
N ALA A 289 -17.26 -9.43 14.42
CA ALA A 289 -17.32 -9.52 15.88
C ALA A 289 -16.69 -10.79 16.44
N GLY A 290 -16.31 -10.77 17.71
CA GLY A 290 -15.76 -11.87 18.48
C GLY A 290 -14.31 -11.64 18.91
N GLU A 291 -13.85 -12.44 19.87
CA GLU A 291 -12.48 -12.41 20.34
C GLU A 291 -11.50 -12.89 19.27
N TYR A 292 -10.29 -12.38 19.30
CA TYR A 292 -9.23 -12.81 18.38
C TYR A 292 -8.74 -14.21 18.81
N PRO A 293 -8.84 -15.24 17.94
CA PRO A 293 -8.76 -16.65 18.36
C PRO A 293 -7.31 -17.16 18.39
N VAL A 294 -6.46 -16.61 19.28
CA VAL A 294 -5.02 -16.93 19.36
C VAL A 294 -4.77 -18.43 19.50
N THR A 295 -5.46 -19.10 20.42
CA THR A 295 -5.27 -20.51 20.70
C THR A 295 -5.63 -21.40 19.51
N GLU A 296 -6.74 -21.08 18.84
CA GLU A 296 -7.22 -21.80 17.67
C GLU A 296 -6.31 -21.57 16.46
N ILE A 297 -5.77 -20.35 16.28
CA ILE A 297 -4.79 -20.04 15.23
C ILE A 297 -3.55 -20.88 15.42
N ILE A 298 -2.98 -20.94 16.62
CA ILE A 298 -1.77 -21.73 16.93
C ILE A 298 -2.02 -23.20 16.70
N LYS A 299 -3.16 -23.73 17.17
CA LYS A 299 -3.55 -25.11 16.93
C LYS A 299 -3.60 -25.44 15.44
N GLU A 300 -4.29 -24.61 14.66
CA GLU A 300 -4.45 -24.82 13.22
C GLU A 300 -3.11 -24.74 12.47
N LEU A 301 -2.25 -23.79 12.83
CA LEU A 301 -0.90 -23.67 12.28
C LEU A 301 -0.02 -24.91 12.58
N LYS A 302 -0.14 -25.49 13.76
CA LYS A 302 0.59 -26.73 14.13
C LYS A 302 0.07 -27.97 13.40
N GLU A 303 -1.24 -28.05 13.16
CA GLU A 303 -1.88 -29.21 12.50
C GLU A 303 -1.81 -29.11 10.96
N ASN A 304 -2.07 -27.93 10.38
CA ASN A 304 -2.25 -27.72 8.95
C ASN A 304 -1.24 -26.75 8.32
N HIS A 305 -0.38 -26.11 9.14
CA HIS A 305 0.67 -25.16 8.75
C HIS A 305 0.17 -23.87 8.08
N MET A 306 -1.14 -23.67 7.94
CA MET A 306 -1.76 -22.52 7.31
C MET A 306 -3.17 -22.30 7.86
N VAL A 307 -3.55 -21.03 8.08
CA VAL A 307 -4.89 -20.65 8.56
C VAL A 307 -5.26 -19.26 8.11
N GLY A 308 -6.51 -19.07 7.68
CA GLY A 308 -7.09 -17.74 7.46
C GLY A 308 -7.58 -17.15 8.78
N VAL A 309 -7.49 -15.83 8.91
CA VAL A 309 -8.04 -15.09 10.06
C VAL A 309 -8.87 -13.91 9.54
N ALA A 310 -10.11 -13.81 10.04
CA ALA A 310 -11.01 -12.71 9.72
C ALA A 310 -11.76 -12.27 10.99
N LYS A 311 -11.13 -11.43 11.81
CA LYS A 311 -11.64 -10.96 13.10
C LYS A 311 -11.39 -9.47 13.31
N GLY A 312 -12.20 -8.84 14.18
CA GLY A 312 -12.11 -7.43 14.47
C GLY A 312 -12.37 -6.55 13.23
N ARG A 313 -11.93 -5.31 13.29
CA ARG A 313 -12.07 -4.35 12.20
C ARG A 313 -11.05 -4.66 11.10
N ALA A 314 -11.51 -4.63 9.83
CA ALA A 314 -10.64 -4.80 8.68
C ALA A 314 -9.61 -3.67 8.59
N GLU A 315 -8.45 -4.00 8.04
CA GLU A 315 -7.43 -3.00 7.70
C GLU A 315 -7.94 -2.05 6.61
N PHE A 316 -7.62 -0.77 6.74
CA PHE A 316 -7.78 0.25 5.72
C PHE A 316 -6.48 0.36 4.91
N GLY A 317 -6.56 0.00 3.62
CA GLY A 317 -5.40 0.01 2.72
C GLY A 317 -5.07 -1.35 2.10
N PRO A 318 -3.96 -1.41 1.34
CA PRO A 318 -3.65 -2.54 0.46
C PRO A 318 -3.03 -3.75 1.18
N ARG A 319 -2.71 -3.64 2.47
CA ARG A 319 -2.03 -4.69 3.24
C ARG A 319 -2.94 -5.36 4.25
N ALA A 320 -2.80 -6.66 4.41
CA ALA A 320 -3.37 -7.40 5.53
C ALA A 320 -2.36 -7.38 6.69
N LEU A 321 -2.81 -6.93 7.84
CA LEU A 321 -1.95 -6.69 9.01
C LEU A 321 -2.33 -7.58 10.21
N GLY A 322 -3.15 -8.62 9.97
CA GLY A 322 -3.51 -9.60 10.98
C GLY A 322 -5.01 -9.87 11.10
N ASN A 323 -5.88 -8.90 10.75
CA ASN A 323 -7.34 -9.02 10.90
C ASN A 323 -8.05 -9.58 9.65
N ARG A 324 -7.42 -9.54 8.47
CA ARG A 324 -7.87 -10.16 7.22
C ARG A 324 -6.69 -10.86 6.56
N SER A 325 -6.09 -11.80 7.26
CA SER A 325 -4.80 -12.42 6.96
C SER A 325 -4.90 -13.90 6.67
N LEU A 326 -4.03 -14.37 5.80
CA LEU A 326 -3.66 -15.77 5.68
C LEU A 326 -2.29 -15.94 6.31
N PHE A 327 -2.24 -16.64 7.45
CA PHE A 327 -1.01 -16.97 8.14
C PHE A 327 -0.50 -18.35 7.73
N ALA A 328 0.81 -18.52 7.75
CA ALA A 328 1.45 -19.82 7.57
C ALA A 328 2.76 -19.91 8.36
N ASP A 329 3.19 -21.14 8.63
CA ASP A 329 4.46 -21.44 9.28
C ASP A 329 5.62 -21.21 8.31
N PRO A 330 6.49 -20.18 8.52
CA PRO A 330 7.59 -19.88 7.60
C PRO A 330 8.74 -20.89 7.66
N SER A 331 8.80 -21.77 8.65
CA SER A 331 9.85 -22.79 8.78
C SER A 331 9.69 -23.97 7.81
N ILE A 332 8.50 -24.10 7.22
CA ILE A 332 8.22 -25.17 6.24
C ILE A 332 8.84 -24.80 4.89
N LEU A 333 9.77 -25.63 4.42
CA LEU A 333 10.61 -25.35 3.24
C LEU A 333 9.81 -25.00 1.97
N ASP A 334 8.68 -25.69 1.71
CA ASP A 334 7.84 -25.47 0.53
C ASP A 334 6.62 -24.56 0.77
N MET A 335 6.59 -23.83 1.90
CA MET A 335 5.43 -23.03 2.28
C MET A 335 5.13 -21.92 1.26
N LYS A 336 6.15 -21.30 0.69
CA LYS A 336 5.98 -20.28 -0.37
C LYS A 336 5.16 -20.82 -1.55
N ASN A 337 5.45 -22.02 -2.04
CA ASN A 337 4.71 -22.62 -3.15
C ASN A 337 3.29 -23.03 -2.75
N LYS A 338 3.12 -23.57 -1.53
CA LYS A 338 1.79 -23.94 -1.01
C LYS A 338 0.87 -22.71 -0.93
N VAL A 339 1.35 -21.60 -0.34
CA VAL A 339 0.56 -20.37 -0.24
C VAL A 339 0.32 -19.75 -1.62
N ASN A 340 1.31 -19.73 -2.53
CA ASN A 340 1.12 -19.23 -3.89
C ASN A 340 0.09 -20.07 -4.67
N LYS A 341 0.04 -21.39 -4.45
CA LYS A 341 -0.98 -22.28 -5.05
C LYS A 341 -2.38 -21.93 -4.55
N VAL A 342 -2.56 -21.75 -3.23
CA VAL A 342 -3.84 -21.33 -2.64
C VAL A 342 -4.30 -20.00 -3.21
N LYS A 343 -3.37 -19.04 -3.35
CA LYS A 343 -3.67 -17.70 -3.88
C LYS A 343 -3.81 -17.64 -5.41
N GLY A 344 -3.44 -18.70 -6.14
CA GLY A 344 -3.49 -18.73 -7.62
C GLY A 344 -2.58 -17.71 -8.28
N ARG A 345 -1.37 -17.46 -7.74
CA ARG A 345 -0.48 -16.40 -8.21
C ARG A 345 0.91 -16.88 -8.59
N GLU A 346 1.70 -15.99 -9.19
CA GLU A 346 3.04 -16.22 -9.72
C GLU A 346 4.00 -16.70 -8.63
N LYS A 347 4.84 -17.71 -8.93
CA LYS A 347 5.74 -18.36 -7.94
C LYS A 347 6.85 -17.45 -7.42
N PHE A 348 7.28 -16.45 -8.19
CA PHE A 348 8.35 -15.53 -7.79
C PHE A 348 7.89 -14.54 -6.70
N ARG A 349 6.59 -14.30 -6.56
CA ARG A 349 6.08 -13.30 -5.62
C ARG A 349 6.44 -13.63 -4.17
N PRO A 350 6.99 -12.64 -3.44
CA PRO A 350 7.40 -12.83 -2.04
C PRO A 350 6.22 -12.80 -1.08
N PHE A 351 6.49 -13.27 0.15
CA PHE A 351 5.63 -13.10 1.30
C PHE A 351 6.32 -12.30 2.38
N ALA A 352 5.52 -11.70 3.27
CA ALA A 352 5.99 -10.89 4.38
C ALA A 352 5.99 -11.71 5.68
N PRO A 353 7.02 -11.63 6.52
CA PRO A 353 6.93 -12.06 7.90
C PRO A 353 6.20 -11.00 8.73
N MET A 354 5.36 -11.46 9.66
CA MET A 354 4.87 -10.72 10.82
C MET A 354 5.73 -11.14 12.02
N ILE A 355 6.40 -10.19 12.68
CA ILE A 355 7.42 -10.44 13.69
C ILE A 355 7.33 -9.41 14.81
N LEU A 356 7.65 -9.79 16.06
CA LEU A 356 7.78 -8.85 17.19
C LEU A 356 8.88 -7.83 16.92
N LYS A 357 8.63 -6.55 17.19
CA LYS A 357 9.58 -5.45 16.91
C LYS A 357 10.96 -5.69 17.55
N GLU A 358 11.01 -6.24 18.76
CA GLU A 358 12.23 -6.55 19.49
C GLU A 358 13.07 -7.67 18.85
N ASP A 359 12.42 -8.57 18.09
CA ASP A 359 13.11 -9.69 17.41
C ASP A 359 13.64 -9.30 16.01
N VAL A 360 13.19 -8.22 15.42
CA VAL A 360 13.50 -7.85 14.02
C VAL A 360 15.00 -7.84 13.74
N ASN A 361 15.78 -7.15 14.57
CA ASN A 361 17.23 -6.98 14.33
C ASN A 361 18.06 -8.26 14.57
N THR A 362 17.44 -9.34 15.07
CA THR A 362 18.07 -10.67 15.15
C THR A 362 18.03 -11.38 13.80
N PHE A 363 16.96 -11.17 13.04
CA PHE A 363 16.69 -11.91 11.80
C PHE A 363 16.87 -11.08 10.54
N PHE A 364 16.85 -9.76 10.65
CA PHE A 364 16.97 -8.82 9.53
C PHE A 364 17.99 -7.73 9.86
N GLU A 365 18.63 -7.19 8.82
CA GLU A 365 19.51 -6.04 8.98
C GLU A 365 18.73 -4.78 9.41
N LYS A 366 19.45 -3.79 9.93
CA LYS A 366 18.83 -2.51 10.34
C LYS A 366 18.17 -1.81 9.15
N GLY A 367 17.06 -1.15 9.39
CA GLY A 367 16.31 -0.39 8.40
C GLY A 367 15.25 0.48 9.07
N ILE A 368 14.41 1.14 8.29
CA ILE A 368 13.30 1.95 8.81
C ILE A 368 12.24 1.06 9.48
N SER A 369 11.45 1.63 10.41
CA SER A 369 10.32 0.94 11.04
C SER A 369 9.23 0.61 10.01
N SER A 370 8.62 -0.56 10.14
CA SER A 370 7.66 -1.10 9.16
C SER A 370 6.44 -1.76 9.82
N PRO A 371 5.61 -1.02 10.56
CA PRO A 371 4.40 -1.59 11.16
C PRO A 371 3.36 -1.98 10.10
N TYR A 372 3.40 -1.36 8.91
CA TYR A 372 2.42 -1.54 7.84
C TYR A 372 2.99 -2.22 6.58
N MET A 373 4.09 -2.97 6.68
CA MET A 373 4.74 -3.62 5.53
C MET A 373 5.23 -2.63 4.45
N ASN A 374 5.74 -1.48 4.85
CA ASN A 374 6.08 -0.37 3.95
C ASN A 374 7.54 -0.36 3.48
N THR A 375 8.37 -1.30 3.92
CA THR A 375 9.77 -1.43 3.47
C THR A 375 10.23 -2.88 3.44
N VAL A 376 11.33 -3.12 2.75
CA VAL A 376 12.09 -4.37 2.80
C VAL A 376 13.36 -4.20 3.63
N ARG A 377 13.84 -5.29 4.22
CA ARG A 377 15.16 -5.41 4.85
C ARG A 377 15.87 -6.67 4.37
N ASN A 378 17.19 -6.63 4.32
CA ASN A 378 17.98 -7.82 4.04
C ASN A 378 17.79 -8.85 5.15
N ALA A 379 17.47 -10.08 4.77
CA ALA A 379 17.40 -11.21 5.70
C ALA A 379 18.82 -11.69 6.04
N THR A 380 19.10 -11.94 7.32
CA THR A 380 20.38 -12.55 7.72
C THR A 380 20.54 -13.92 7.09
N HIS A 381 21.78 -14.40 6.97
CA HIS A 381 22.05 -15.75 6.44
C HIS A 381 21.28 -16.84 7.21
N GLN A 382 21.17 -16.68 8.53
CA GLN A 382 20.38 -17.58 9.38
C GLN A 382 18.89 -17.56 8.99
N THR A 383 18.31 -16.38 8.75
CA THR A 383 16.92 -16.22 8.34
C THR A 383 16.65 -16.88 7.00
N GLN A 384 17.57 -16.68 6.03
CA GLN A 384 17.46 -17.31 4.70
C GLN A 384 17.46 -18.83 4.77
N GLN A 385 18.21 -19.43 5.70
CA GLN A 385 18.27 -20.88 5.90
C GLN A 385 17.07 -21.43 6.64
N LEU A 386 16.63 -20.77 7.72
CA LEU A 386 15.58 -21.27 8.59
C LEU A 386 14.17 -20.96 8.07
N TYR A 387 13.99 -19.83 7.37
CA TYR A 387 12.69 -19.27 6.96
C TYR A 387 12.66 -18.88 5.48
N PRO A 388 13.00 -19.76 4.52
CA PRO A 388 13.15 -19.39 3.11
C PRO A 388 11.85 -18.93 2.46
N SER A 389 10.70 -19.28 3.04
CA SER A 389 9.37 -18.96 2.49
C SER A 389 9.02 -17.45 2.59
N ILE A 390 9.70 -16.71 3.49
CA ILE A 390 9.49 -15.25 3.65
C ILE A 390 10.64 -14.42 3.05
N VAL A 391 11.62 -15.06 2.42
CA VAL A 391 12.73 -14.37 1.77
C VAL A 391 12.50 -14.30 0.27
N HIS A 392 12.70 -13.13 -0.31
CA HIS A 392 12.61 -12.89 -1.74
C HIS A 392 13.89 -13.35 -2.46
N LEU A 393 13.88 -13.37 -3.81
CA LEU A 393 15.01 -13.87 -4.62
C LEU A 393 16.29 -13.03 -4.47
N ASP A 394 16.16 -11.76 -4.15
CA ASP A 394 17.26 -10.82 -3.87
C ASP A 394 17.77 -10.86 -2.41
N GLY A 395 17.25 -11.78 -1.60
CA GLY A 395 17.64 -11.91 -0.18
C GLY A 395 16.90 -10.96 0.77
N THR A 396 15.98 -10.14 0.27
CA THR A 396 15.19 -9.23 1.10
C THR A 396 13.90 -9.85 1.63
N SER A 397 13.29 -9.21 2.63
CA SER A 397 11.95 -9.51 3.14
C SER A 397 11.20 -8.22 3.42
N ARG A 398 9.90 -8.19 3.07
CA ARG A 398 9.00 -7.10 3.43
C ARG A 398 8.39 -7.40 4.79
N ILE A 399 8.93 -6.78 5.84
CA ILE A 399 8.56 -7.11 7.22
C ILE A 399 7.33 -6.33 7.70
N GLN A 400 6.58 -6.95 8.63
CA GLN A 400 5.61 -6.30 9.49
C GLN A 400 6.08 -6.36 10.92
N GLU A 401 6.41 -5.20 11.51
CA GLU A 401 6.76 -5.07 12.92
C GLU A 401 5.48 -5.02 13.78
N VAL A 402 5.41 -5.83 14.82
CA VAL A 402 4.28 -5.90 15.75
C VAL A 402 4.70 -5.43 17.14
N THR A 403 3.88 -4.55 17.72
CA THR A 403 4.06 -4.01 19.08
C THR A 403 2.85 -4.24 19.97
N GLU A 404 1.67 -4.46 19.39
CA GLU A 404 0.38 -4.41 20.09
C GLU A 404 -0.44 -5.68 19.93
N ASP A 405 -1.32 -5.92 20.89
CA ASP A 405 -2.32 -6.98 20.88
C ASP A 405 -3.42 -6.73 19.82
N PRO A 406 -4.05 -7.80 19.32
CA PRO A 406 -3.87 -9.21 19.74
C PRO A 406 -2.69 -9.92 19.04
N HIS A 407 -2.06 -9.27 18.07
CA HIS A 407 -1.02 -9.89 17.24
C HIS A 407 0.27 -10.11 18.01
N ARG A 408 0.57 -9.28 19.02
CA ARG A 408 1.69 -9.47 19.93
C ARG A 408 1.55 -10.78 20.69
N THR A 409 0.43 -10.97 21.36
CA THR A 409 0.12 -12.22 22.09
C THR A 409 0.20 -13.45 21.16
N LEU A 410 -0.33 -13.36 19.94
CA LEU A 410 -0.22 -14.45 18.96
C LEU A 410 1.24 -14.82 18.67
N LEU A 411 2.10 -13.86 18.43
CA LEU A 411 3.52 -14.10 18.12
C LEU A 411 4.30 -14.60 19.33
N GLU A 412 4.03 -14.11 20.53
CA GLU A 412 4.66 -14.57 21.78
C GLU A 412 4.33 -16.04 22.07
N GLU A 413 3.05 -16.40 21.99
CA GLU A 413 2.62 -17.80 22.20
C GLU A 413 3.13 -18.73 21.07
N TRP A 414 3.10 -18.28 19.80
CA TRP A 414 3.67 -19.04 18.69
C TRP A 414 5.17 -19.30 18.89
N LYS A 415 5.94 -18.26 19.26
CA LYS A 415 7.38 -18.37 19.55
C LYS A 415 7.67 -19.31 20.71
N LYS A 416 6.87 -19.24 21.77
CA LYS A 416 6.99 -20.10 22.96
C LYS A 416 6.76 -21.56 22.61
N GLU A 417 5.77 -21.86 21.77
CA GLU A 417 5.40 -23.25 21.42
C GLU A 417 6.29 -23.88 20.35
N THR A 418 6.85 -23.08 19.44
CA THR A 418 7.55 -23.59 18.25
C THR A 418 9.02 -23.18 18.18
N GLY A 419 9.44 -22.17 18.93
CA GLY A 419 10.74 -21.52 18.79
C GLY A 419 10.85 -20.60 17.57
N CYS A 420 9.81 -20.52 16.70
CA CYS A 420 9.78 -19.64 15.53
C CYS A 420 9.29 -18.24 15.93
N PRO A 421 10.06 -17.17 15.71
CA PRO A 421 9.72 -15.82 16.19
C PRO A 421 8.76 -15.08 15.28
N MET A 422 8.29 -15.68 14.18
CA MET A 422 7.51 -14.98 13.16
C MET A 422 6.48 -15.91 12.50
N LEU A 423 5.50 -15.29 11.84
CA LEU A 423 4.55 -15.95 10.96
C LEU A 423 4.64 -15.36 9.56
N LEU A 424 4.53 -16.19 8.52
CA LEU A 424 4.24 -15.70 7.18
C LEU A 424 2.86 -15.06 7.20
N ASN A 425 2.76 -13.79 6.77
CA ASN A 425 1.51 -13.04 6.67
C ASN A 425 1.26 -12.57 5.24
N THR A 426 0.08 -12.86 4.72
CA THR A 426 -0.40 -12.36 3.44
C THR A 426 -1.90 -12.10 3.48
N SER A 427 -2.41 -11.30 2.53
CA SER A 427 -3.82 -10.94 2.46
C SER A 427 -4.74 -12.16 2.27
N LEU A 428 -5.88 -12.17 2.95
CA LEU A 428 -6.91 -13.20 2.84
C LEU A 428 -7.75 -12.96 1.58
N ASN A 429 -7.23 -13.39 0.42
CA ASN A 429 -7.86 -13.32 -0.90
C ASN A 429 -7.14 -14.24 -1.88
N ILE A 430 -7.79 -14.54 -3.01
CA ILE A 430 -7.16 -15.14 -4.18
C ILE A 430 -6.80 -14.08 -5.23
N LYS A 431 -6.01 -14.45 -6.26
CA LYS A 431 -5.62 -13.54 -7.36
C LYS A 431 -6.84 -12.89 -8.00
N GLY A 432 -6.78 -11.57 -8.20
CA GLY A 432 -7.83 -10.78 -8.85
C GLY A 432 -9.01 -10.41 -7.96
N GLU A 433 -9.06 -10.90 -6.72
CA GLU A 433 -10.11 -10.52 -5.77
C GLU A 433 -9.60 -9.53 -4.72
N PRO A 434 -10.43 -8.58 -4.26
CA PRO A 434 -10.15 -7.79 -3.07
C PRO A 434 -9.98 -8.67 -1.83
N ILE A 435 -9.26 -8.18 -0.82
CA ILE A 435 -9.18 -8.83 0.50
C ILE A 435 -10.61 -9.03 1.03
N VAL A 436 -10.88 -10.13 1.70
CA VAL A 436 -12.21 -10.40 2.30
C VAL A 436 -12.63 -9.26 3.21
N ASN A 437 -13.93 -8.94 3.23
CA ASN A 437 -14.47 -7.89 4.06
C ASN A 437 -15.32 -8.43 5.21
N ASN A 438 -16.25 -9.31 4.89
CA ASN A 438 -17.27 -9.82 5.81
C ASN A 438 -17.38 -11.35 5.77
N GLU A 439 -18.27 -11.92 6.58
CA GLU A 439 -18.47 -13.36 6.74
C GLU A 439 -18.88 -14.08 5.45
N LYS A 440 -19.55 -13.39 4.51
CA LYS A 440 -19.91 -13.97 3.21
C LYS A 440 -18.67 -14.15 2.33
N ASP A 441 -17.75 -13.20 2.39
CA ASP A 441 -16.48 -13.29 1.65
C ASP A 441 -15.59 -14.38 2.23
N VAL A 442 -15.56 -14.52 3.57
CA VAL A 442 -14.86 -15.61 4.28
C VAL A 442 -15.34 -16.97 3.78
N LYS A 443 -16.66 -17.21 3.78
CA LYS A 443 -17.23 -18.48 3.31
C LYS A 443 -16.87 -18.77 1.84
N LYS A 444 -16.85 -17.76 0.99
CA LYS A 444 -16.44 -17.92 -0.41
C LYS A 444 -14.96 -18.30 -0.53
N PHE A 445 -14.10 -17.69 0.30
CA PHE A 445 -12.68 -18.00 0.32
C PHE A 445 -12.45 -19.45 0.76
N GLU A 446 -13.07 -19.89 1.85
CA GLU A 446 -12.98 -21.27 2.35
C GLU A 446 -13.39 -22.30 1.29
N ILE A 447 -14.55 -22.08 0.64
CA ILE A 447 -15.05 -22.97 -0.42
C ILE A 447 -14.09 -23.07 -1.60
N LYS A 448 -13.39 -21.96 -1.96
CA LYS A 448 -12.49 -21.94 -3.11
C LYS A 448 -11.11 -22.51 -2.83
N THR A 449 -10.66 -22.46 -1.58
CA THR A 449 -9.25 -22.73 -1.23
C THR A 449 -9.07 -23.94 -0.33
N ASP A 450 -10.12 -24.45 0.29
CA ASP A 450 -10.07 -25.48 1.33
C ASP A 450 -9.25 -25.07 2.58
N VAL A 451 -9.00 -23.76 2.75
CA VAL A 451 -8.30 -23.22 3.92
C VAL A 451 -9.32 -22.77 4.94
N LYS A 452 -9.21 -23.28 6.15
CA LYS A 452 -10.05 -22.88 7.28
C LYS A 452 -9.78 -21.41 7.65
N VAL A 453 -10.85 -20.66 7.93
CA VAL A 453 -10.80 -19.27 8.40
C VAL A 453 -11.45 -19.17 9.78
N LEU A 454 -10.75 -18.51 10.72
CA LEU A 454 -11.16 -18.30 12.10
C LEU A 454 -11.69 -16.90 12.34
#